data_cbb239a08acd536eef6c536ab573e7e2
#
_entry.id   cbb239a08acd536eef6c536ab573e7e2
#
_cell.length_a   1.000
_cell.length_b   1.000
_cell.length_c   1.000
_cell.angle_alpha   90.00
_cell.angle_beta   90.00
_cell.angle_gamma   90.00
#
_symmetry.space_group_name_H-M   'P 1'
#
loop_
_entity.id
_entity.type
_entity.pdbx_description
1 polymer ?
#
loop_
_entity_poly.entity_id
_entity_poly.type
_entity_poly.pdbx_seq_one_letter_code
_entity_poly.pdbx_strand_id
1 'polypeptide(L)'
;VPQRPHRPLPLATPAGVEVLTRILTQGPIPRVEIARRTGLSQAAVTKAVAPLIEAGFVTDQPSTPIEAENQLGIGRPVSPLTVVANSVSVIGLKVTPTALIGVTTDFTAGIQTVRHQRLDDTSPDSVIERLSDLAKELISSLKTAGPLIGVGVAVSGDVDGRHGVVRDSPFMGWRDVPVAELLGKRLKVPVVVTNDVRALTVAEHWFGVGVDADSFAVVTIGSGIGCGLYINGEVVSGAYGVSGELGHLPLAPGKLVCTCGRRGCVETVASSDAILARTRETTGRADLDLAGAIELAHAGDKHAREAFNRAGEVIGSALAAMVNLVGPELVVIAGEGVAEYDLYEERMRQAFADHAFGAAGACRLMLRSHTFDNWARGAAATVIRSYVRGEPPLQR
;
A
#
# COMPACT_ATOMS: atom_id res chain seq x y z
N VAL A 1 13.55 -17.14 22.22
CA VAL A 1 13.07 -15.99 23.03
C VAL A 1 11.60 -16.25 23.30
N PRO A 2 11.11 -16.26 24.55
CA PRO A 2 9.69 -16.43 24.81
C PRO A 2 8.93 -15.27 24.15
N GLN A 3 8.06 -15.58 23.19
CA GLN A 3 7.16 -14.61 22.58
C GLN A 3 6.26 -14.06 23.70
N ARG A 4 6.22 -12.73 23.84
CA ARG A 4 5.21 -12.09 24.72
C ARG A 4 3.84 -12.46 24.18
N PRO A 5 2.88 -12.89 25.04
CA PRO A 5 1.58 -13.33 24.56
C PRO A 5 0.91 -12.22 23.74
N HIS A 6 0.27 -12.62 22.64
CA HIS A 6 -0.59 -11.76 21.83
C HIS A 6 -1.61 -11.05 22.74
N ARG A 7 -1.54 -9.72 22.82
CA ARG A 7 -2.45 -8.92 23.63
C ARG A 7 -3.67 -8.57 22.79
N PRO A 8 -4.86 -9.13 23.06
CA PRO A 8 -6.04 -8.77 22.29
C PRO A 8 -6.41 -7.31 22.53
N LEU A 9 -6.90 -6.64 21.49
CA LEU A 9 -7.50 -5.31 21.63
C LEU A 9 -8.80 -5.44 22.44
N PRO A 10 -9.05 -4.57 23.44
CA PRO A 10 -10.28 -4.58 24.21
C PRO A 10 -11.45 -3.94 23.43
N LEU A 11 -11.68 -4.42 22.19
CA LEU A 11 -12.71 -3.91 21.28
C LEU A 11 -13.92 -4.84 21.33
N ALA A 12 -14.89 -4.52 22.17
CA ALA A 12 -16.11 -5.31 22.33
C ALA A 12 -17.24 -4.91 21.36
N THR A 13 -17.10 -3.79 20.64
CA THR A 13 -18.19 -3.20 19.83
C THR A 13 -17.68 -2.59 18.53
N PRO A 14 -18.53 -2.54 17.47
CA PRO A 14 -18.19 -1.80 16.24
C PRO A 14 -17.81 -0.32 16.50
N ALA A 15 -18.48 0.33 17.47
CA ALA A 15 -18.13 1.70 17.87
C ALA A 15 -16.70 1.81 18.43
N GLY A 16 -16.22 0.81 19.15
CA GLY A 16 -14.83 0.75 19.65
C GLY A 16 -13.83 0.66 18.50
N VAL A 17 -14.12 -0.17 17.49
CA VAL A 17 -13.30 -0.30 16.28
C VAL A 17 -13.23 1.04 15.53
N GLU A 18 -14.38 1.68 15.30
CA GLU A 18 -14.47 2.96 14.60
C GLU A 18 -13.69 4.06 15.34
N VAL A 19 -13.87 4.17 16.67
CA VAL A 19 -13.18 5.15 17.51
C VAL A 19 -11.67 4.92 17.48
N LEU A 20 -11.19 3.68 17.65
CA LEU A 20 -9.75 3.39 17.58
C LEU A 20 -9.19 3.67 16.18
N THR A 21 -9.93 3.33 15.12
CA THR A 21 -9.53 3.64 13.75
C THR A 21 -9.31 5.14 13.57
N ARG A 22 -10.24 5.99 14.06
CA ARG A 22 -10.09 7.45 13.99
C ARG A 22 -8.90 7.98 14.77
N ILE A 23 -8.66 7.44 15.97
CA ILE A 23 -7.48 7.84 16.77
C ILE A 23 -6.19 7.42 16.09
N LEU A 24 -6.16 6.23 15.48
CA LEU A 24 -4.97 5.69 14.83
C LEU A 24 -4.62 6.43 13.52
N THR A 25 -5.64 6.79 12.74
CA THR A 25 -5.45 7.39 11.41
C THR A 25 -5.35 8.92 11.44
N GLN A 26 -5.97 9.57 12.45
CA GLN A 26 -6.14 11.03 12.51
C GLN A 26 -5.65 11.65 13.84
N GLY A 27 -5.09 10.83 14.73
CA GLY A 27 -4.57 11.33 16.02
C GLY A 27 -3.30 12.20 15.86
N PRO A 28 -3.11 13.16 16.78
CA PRO A 28 -3.92 13.46 17.97
C PRO A 28 -5.28 14.07 17.64
N ILE A 29 -6.36 13.51 18.18
CA ILE A 29 -7.74 13.95 17.87
C ILE A 29 -8.60 14.09 19.12
N PRO A 30 -9.33 15.23 19.29
CA PRO A 30 -10.24 15.42 20.42
C PRO A 30 -11.47 14.50 20.38
N ARG A 31 -11.97 14.09 21.56
CA ARG A 31 -13.20 13.27 21.66
C ARG A 31 -14.42 13.89 20.97
N VAL A 32 -14.54 15.21 20.99
CA VAL A 32 -15.63 15.93 20.32
C VAL A 32 -15.55 15.79 18.81
N GLU A 33 -14.34 15.82 18.27
CA GLU A 33 -14.12 15.67 16.82
C GLU A 33 -14.35 14.22 16.37
N ILE A 34 -13.94 13.24 17.19
CA ILE A 34 -14.28 11.82 16.94
C ILE A 34 -15.80 11.65 16.90
N ALA A 35 -16.51 12.21 17.90
CA ALA A 35 -17.98 12.15 17.95
C ALA A 35 -18.62 12.75 16.69
N ARG A 36 -18.12 13.92 16.24
CA ARG A 36 -18.61 14.59 15.03
C ARG A 36 -18.38 13.74 13.76
N ARG A 37 -17.17 13.14 13.61
CA ARG A 37 -16.80 12.36 12.43
C ARG A 37 -17.46 10.98 12.35
N THR A 38 -17.77 10.38 13.51
CA THR A 38 -18.36 9.04 13.60
C THR A 38 -19.88 9.05 13.74
N GLY A 39 -20.49 10.21 14.03
CA GLY A 39 -21.90 10.30 14.37
C GLY A 39 -22.26 9.74 15.77
N LEU A 40 -21.26 9.35 16.56
CA LEU A 40 -21.45 8.84 17.92
C LEU A 40 -21.66 9.99 18.91
N SER A 41 -22.36 9.72 20.02
CA SER A 41 -22.41 10.69 21.14
C SER A 41 -21.05 10.75 21.86
N GLN A 42 -20.73 11.90 22.48
CA GLN A 42 -19.50 12.06 23.28
C GLN A 42 -19.40 11.01 24.42
N ALA A 43 -20.54 10.65 25.03
CA ALA A 43 -20.60 9.60 26.02
C ALA A 43 -20.23 8.22 25.45
N ALA A 44 -20.68 7.91 24.23
CA ALA A 44 -20.31 6.67 23.53
C ALA A 44 -18.82 6.64 23.19
N VAL A 45 -18.24 7.75 22.70
CA VAL A 45 -16.79 7.86 22.46
C VAL A 45 -16.01 7.66 23.76
N THR A 46 -16.40 8.32 24.85
CA THR A 46 -15.73 8.18 26.16
C THR A 46 -15.77 6.73 26.65
N LYS A 47 -16.92 6.07 26.53
CA LYS A 47 -17.09 4.65 26.90
C LYS A 47 -16.23 3.72 26.03
N ALA A 48 -16.10 4.00 24.73
CA ALA A 48 -15.28 3.22 23.80
C ALA A 48 -13.77 3.37 24.07
N VAL A 49 -13.33 4.57 24.46
CA VAL A 49 -11.92 4.90 24.70
C VAL A 49 -11.41 4.36 26.04
N ALA A 50 -12.24 4.33 27.09
CA ALA A 50 -11.83 3.96 28.45
C ALA A 50 -11.05 2.63 28.52
N PRO A 51 -11.51 1.50 27.95
CA PRO A 51 -10.78 0.24 27.98
C PRO A 51 -9.48 0.29 27.15
N LEU A 52 -9.40 1.15 26.12
CA LEU A 52 -8.18 1.33 25.31
C LEU A 52 -7.10 2.08 26.08
N ILE A 53 -7.49 3.08 26.92
CA ILE A 53 -6.58 3.79 27.81
C ILE A 53 -6.11 2.86 28.92
N GLU A 54 -7.02 2.16 29.59
CA GLU A 54 -6.69 1.20 30.65
C GLU A 54 -5.74 0.11 30.16
N ALA A 55 -5.94 -0.36 28.93
CA ALA A 55 -5.07 -1.32 28.28
C ALA A 55 -3.77 -0.69 27.72
N GLY A 56 -3.58 0.62 27.73
CA GLY A 56 -2.37 1.31 27.28
C GLY A 56 -2.18 1.32 25.76
N PHE A 57 -3.25 1.24 24.97
CA PHE A 57 -3.22 1.44 23.52
C PHE A 57 -3.42 2.89 23.10
N VAL A 58 -4.11 3.65 23.92
CA VAL A 58 -4.44 5.06 23.72
C VAL A 58 -4.06 5.85 24.96
N THR A 59 -3.66 7.09 24.77
CA THR A 59 -3.38 8.02 25.87
C THR A 59 -3.99 9.39 25.59
N ASP A 60 -4.32 10.14 26.64
CA ASP A 60 -4.62 11.56 26.57
C ASP A 60 -3.30 12.34 26.42
N GLN A 61 -3.16 13.13 25.38
CA GLN A 61 -2.01 13.99 25.20
C GLN A 61 -2.27 15.33 25.90
N PRO A 62 -1.39 15.79 26.81
CA PRO A 62 -1.53 17.13 27.38
C PRO A 62 -1.50 18.18 26.27
N SER A 63 -2.40 19.15 26.29
CA SER A 63 -2.32 20.32 25.39
C SER A 63 -0.98 21.02 25.61
N THR A 64 -0.28 21.33 24.52
CA THR A 64 0.92 22.16 24.64
C THR A 64 0.53 23.57 25.14
N PRO A 65 1.40 24.29 25.87
CA PRO A 65 1.08 25.65 26.36
C PRO A 65 0.63 26.60 25.23
N ILE A 66 1.14 26.45 24.03
CA ILE A 66 0.80 27.26 22.85
C ILE A 66 -0.62 26.97 22.36
N GLU A 67 -1.07 25.70 22.42
CA GLU A 67 -2.43 25.32 22.04
C GLU A 67 -3.45 25.74 23.10
N ALA A 68 -3.05 25.77 24.37
CA ALA A 68 -3.87 26.27 25.47
C ALA A 68 -4.07 27.79 25.41
N GLU A 69 -3.07 28.57 24.97
CA GLU A 69 -3.18 30.02 24.77
C GLU A 69 -4.08 30.41 23.59
N ASN A 70 -4.12 29.63 22.53
CA ASN A 70 -4.99 29.87 21.38
C ASN A 70 -6.47 29.46 21.60
N GLN A 71 -6.79 28.77 22.69
CA GLN A 71 -8.14 28.42 23.11
C GLN A 71 -8.70 29.46 24.11
N LEU A 72 -8.80 30.73 23.72
CA LEU A 72 -9.46 31.81 24.47
C LEU A 72 -11.00 31.63 24.53
N GLY A 73 -11.48 30.38 24.64
CA GLY A 73 -12.88 30.03 24.83
C GLY A 73 -13.14 29.49 26.23
N ILE A 74 -14.28 29.88 26.84
CA ILE A 74 -14.79 29.38 28.12
C ILE A 74 -15.03 27.88 28.01
N GLY A 75 -14.04 27.03 28.36
CA GLY A 75 -14.17 25.57 28.33
C GLY A 75 -12.98 24.88 29.00
N ARG A 76 -13.20 23.63 29.46
CA ARG A 76 -12.15 22.77 29.99
C ARG A 76 -11.11 22.50 28.89
N PRO A 77 -9.80 22.53 29.18
CA PRO A 77 -8.77 22.21 28.20
C PRO A 77 -9.09 20.89 27.50
N VAL A 78 -9.06 20.93 26.15
CA VAL A 78 -9.32 19.74 25.32
C VAL A 78 -8.06 18.89 25.32
N SER A 79 -8.15 17.68 25.84
CA SER A 79 -7.05 16.70 25.80
C SER A 79 -7.26 15.78 24.61
N PRO A 80 -6.48 15.93 23.52
CA PRO A 80 -6.61 15.05 22.36
C PRO A 80 -6.11 13.63 22.68
N LEU A 81 -6.74 12.67 22.04
CA LEU A 81 -6.36 11.25 22.12
C LEU A 81 -5.31 10.92 21.08
N THR A 82 -4.32 10.14 21.46
CA THR A 82 -3.32 9.60 20.57
C THR A 82 -3.07 8.12 20.86
N VAL A 83 -2.68 7.37 19.84
CA VAL A 83 -2.26 5.97 20.00
C VAL A 83 -0.88 5.92 20.65
N VAL A 84 -0.69 4.96 21.55
CA VAL A 84 0.63 4.61 22.08
C VAL A 84 1.38 3.79 21.01
N ALA A 85 2.24 4.44 20.24
CA ALA A 85 2.91 3.85 19.08
C ALA A 85 3.59 2.51 19.41
N ASN A 86 4.32 2.43 20.50
CA ASN A 86 5.05 1.22 20.92
C ASN A 86 4.17 0.20 21.67
N SER A 87 2.84 0.33 21.66
CA SER A 87 1.93 -0.64 22.31
C SER A 87 1.92 -2.01 21.64
N VAL A 88 2.22 -2.06 20.34
CA VAL A 88 2.43 -3.28 19.54
C VAL A 88 3.59 -3.12 18.57
N SER A 89 4.04 -4.25 18.03
CA SER A 89 4.99 -4.28 16.90
C SER A 89 4.43 -5.13 15.78
N VAL A 90 4.80 -4.79 14.55
CA VAL A 90 4.41 -5.50 13.34
C VAL A 90 5.63 -5.69 12.44
N ILE A 91 5.66 -6.79 11.70
CA ILE A 91 6.64 -7.00 10.64
C ILE A 91 5.94 -6.93 9.30
N GLY A 92 6.48 -6.15 8.38
CA GLY A 92 6.09 -6.12 6.98
C GLY A 92 7.21 -6.66 6.10
N LEU A 93 6.84 -7.51 5.15
CA LEU A 93 7.75 -8.12 4.19
C LEU A 93 7.27 -7.82 2.77
N LYS A 94 8.17 -7.41 1.89
CA LYS A 94 7.94 -7.27 0.45
C LYS A 94 8.82 -8.27 -0.28
N VAL A 95 8.20 -9.00 -1.22
CA VAL A 95 8.90 -9.95 -2.12
C VAL A 95 8.99 -9.34 -3.51
N THR A 96 10.19 -9.35 -4.07
CA THR A 96 10.46 -9.05 -5.48
C THR A 96 11.27 -10.18 -6.10
N PRO A 97 11.40 -10.27 -7.43
CA PRO A 97 12.22 -11.31 -8.05
C PRO A 97 13.70 -11.29 -7.66
N THR A 98 14.20 -10.13 -7.21
CA THR A 98 15.63 -9.92 -6.94
C THR A 98 15.96 -9.61 -5.48
N ALA A 99 14.95 -9.35 -4.65
CA ALA A 99 15.17 -8.95 -3.26
C ALA A 99 13.98 -9.27 -2.33
N LEU A 100 14.30 -9.50 -1.07
CA LEU A 100 13.37 -9.49 0.05
C LEU A 100 13.63 -8.24 0.87
N ILE A 101 12.58 -7.49 1.17
CA ILE A 101 12.64 -6.30 2.00
C ILE A 101 11.78 -6.55 3.24
N GLY A 102 12.35 -6.34 4.40
CA GLY A 102 11.66 -6.50 5.68
C GLY A 102 11.75 -5.24 6.53
N VAL A 103 10.63 -4.87 7.16
CA VAL A 103 10.57 -3.76 8.10
C VAL A 103 9.93 -4.21 9.41
N THR A 104 10.38 -3.64 10.53
CA THR A 104 9.59 -3.60 11.75
C THR A 104 8.91 -2.26 11.85
N THR A 105 7.65 -2.26 12.29
CA THR A 105 6.88 -1.04 12.51
C THR A 105 6.25 -1.06 13.90
N ASP A 106 5.92 0.12 14.39
CA ASP A 106 5.05 0.33 15.54
C ASP A 106 3.57 0.31 15.14
N PHE A 107 2.67 0.62 16.09
CA PHE A 107 1.22 0.61 15.84
C PHE A 107 0.75 1.69 14.86
N THR A 108 1.53 2.73 14.63
CA THR A 108 1.25 3.80 13.64
C THR A 108 1.88 3.52 12.27
N ALA A 109 2.34 2.28 12.06
CA ALA A 109 3.12 1.87 10.89
C ALA A 109 4.40 2.72 10.69
N GLY A 110 4.94 3.33 11.74
CA GLY A 110 6.23 4.01 11.74
C GLY A 110 7.35 2.97 11.63
N ILE A 111 8.18 3.05 10.59
CA ILE A 111 9.29 2.12 10.36
C ILE A 111 10.36 2.32 11.44
N GLN A 112 10.74 1.24 12.13
CA GLN A 112 11.76 1.22 13.18
C GLN A 112 13.06 0.58 12.70
N THR A 113 12.98 -0.46 11.90
CA THR A 113 14.13 -1.19 11.36
C THR A 113 13.86 -1.59 9.93
N VAL A 114 14.85 -1.55 9.07
CA VAL A 114 14.79 -2.02 7.68
C VAL A 114 15.89 -3.06 7.45
N ARG A 115 15.58 -4.08 6.67
CA ARG A 115 16.52 -5.10 6.17
C ARG A 115 16.24 -5.38 4.71
N HIS A 116 17.29 -5.44 3.93
CA HIS A 116 17.26 -5.86 2.53
C HIS A 116 18.11 -7.10 2.37
N GLN A 117 17.59 -8.10 1.67
CA GLN A 117 18.30 -9.32 1.31
C GLN A 117 18.16 -9.55 -0.19
N ARG A 118 19.27 -9.80 -0.87
CA ARG A 118 19.25 -10.18 -2.28
C ARG A 118 18.60 -11.55 -2.43
N LEU A 119 17.83 -11.73 -3.48
CA LEU A 119 17.19 -12.98 -3.85
C LEU A 119 17.78 -13.44 -5.20
N ASP A 120 18.32 -14.64 -5.24
CA ASP A 120 18.91 -15.24 -6.44
C ASP A 120 18.12 -16.46 -6.93
N ASP A 121 17.19 -16.97 -6.12
CA ASP A 121 16.29 -18.08 -6.42
C ASP A 121 14.86 -17.72 -6.02
N THR A 122 13.94 -17.73 -6.99
CA THR A 122 12.53 -17.41 -6.81
C THR A 122 11.65 -18.63 -6.53
N SER A 123 12.23 -19.83 -6.39
CA SER A 123 11.45 -21.03 -6.03
C SER A 123 10.71 -20.83 -4.70
N PRO A 124 9.45 -21.30 -4.59
CA PRO A 124 8.64 -21.08 -3.39
C PRO A 124 9.33 -21.53 -2.11
N ASP A 125 9.96 -22.70 -2.10
CA ASP A 125 10.62 -23.24 -0.92
C ASP A 125 11.79 -22.37 -0.45
N SER A 126 12.65 -21.94 -1.37
CA SER A 126 13.78 -21.05 -1.08
C SER A 126 13.31 -19.71 -0.54
N VAL A 127 12.31 -19.11 -1.19
CA VAL A 127 11.81 -17.80 -0.76
C VAL A 127 11.12 -17.89 0.61
N ILE A 128 10.32 -18.91 0.87
CA ILE A 128 9.66 -19.11 2.18
C ILE A 128 10.70 -19.32 3.28
N GLU A 129 11.76 -20.08 3.03
CA GLU A 129 12.87 -20.23 3.98
C GLU A 129 13.52 -18.89 4.31
N ARG A 130 13.91 -18.15 3.28
CA ARG A 130 14.58 -16.85 3.43
C ARG A 130 13.68 -15.80 4.07
N LEU A 131 12.37 -15.77 3.73
CA LEU A 131 11.38 -14.91 4.40
C LEU A 131 11.26 -15.26 5.89
N SER A 132 11.28 -16.56 6.22
CA SER A 132 11.25 -17.00 7.60
C SER A 132 12.49 -16.51 8.38
N ASP A 133 13.67 -16.60 7.78
CA ASP A 133 14.90 -16.20 8.44
C ASP A 133 15.01 -14.67 8.57
N LEU A 134 14.61 -13.91 7.55
CA LEU A 134 14.48 -12.46 7.61
C LEU A 134 13.50 -12.03 8.71
N ALA A 135 12.34 -12.68 8.80
CA ALA A 135 11.36 -12.40 9.85
C ALA A 135 11.92 -12.71 11.25
N LYS A 136 12.64 -13.83 11.45
CA LYS A 136 13.30 -14.16 12.73
C LYS A 136 14.35 -13.14 13.12
N GLU A 137 15.16 -12.66 12.17
CA GLU A 137 16.11 -11.58 12.39
C GLU A 137 15.39 -10.31 12.88
N LEU A 138 14.33 -9.91 12.20
CA LEU A 138 13.52 -8.75 12.58
C LEU A 138 12.85 -8.94 13.95
N ILE A 139 12.32 -10.12 14.26
CA ILE A 139 11.76 -10.45 15.59
C ILE A 139 12.83 -10.28 16.67
N SER A 140 14.08 -10.69 16.40
CA SER A 140 15.18 -10.57 17.35
C SER A 140 15.57 -9.12 17.65
N SER A 141 15.25 -8.18 16.73
CA SER A 141 15.49 -6.75 16.89
C SER A 141 14.44 -6.04 17.78
N LEU A 142 13.30 -6.66 18.07
CA LEU A 142 12.19 -6.08 18.84
C LEU A 142 12.39 -6.07 20.37
N LYS A 143 13.62 -5.92 20.87
CA LYS A 143 13.96 -6.11 22.30
C LYS A 143 13.20 -5.20 23.27
N THR A 144 12.86 -3.97 22.86
CA THR A 144 12.22 -2.95 23.70
C THR A 144 10.81 -2.56 23.23
N ALA A 145 10.37 -3.14 22.13
CA ALA A 145 9.08 -2.84 21.50
C ALA A 145 7.91 -3.61 22.15
N GLY A 146 6.69 -3.21 21.84
CA GLY A 146 5.47 -3.94 22.24
C GLY A 146 5.40 -5.36 21.65
N PRO A 147 4.41 -6.18 22.04
CA PRO A 147 4.24 -7.52 21.53
C PRO A 147 4.05 -7.53 20.00
N LEU A 148 4.64 -8.51 19.32
CA LEU A 148 4.43 -8.74 17.90
C LEU A 148 3.02 -9.27 17.67
N ILE A 149 2.21 -8.56 16.87
CA ILE A 149 0.83 -8.96 16.56
C ILE A 149 0.71 -9.77 15.27
N GLY A 150 1.69 -9.71 14.38
CA GLY A 150 1.71 -10.48 13.14
C GLY A 150 2.76 -10.07 12.14
N VAL A 151 2.82 -10.84 11.05
CA VAL A 151 3.70 -10.60 9.90
C VAL A 151 2.83 -10.41 8.67
N GLY A 152 3.01 -9.29 7.95
CA GLY A 152 2.42 -9.04 6.64
C GLY A 152 3.38 -9.38 5.52
N VAL A 153 2.88 -9.97 4.44
CA VAL A 153 3.68 -10.25 3.23
C VAL A 153 2.98 -9.64 2.02
N ALA A 154 3.67 -8.78 1.30
CA ALA A 154 3.23 -8.17 0.05
C ALA A 154 3.93 -8.82 -1.15
N VAL A 155 3.13 -9.37 -2.07
CA VAL A 155 3.60 -10.05 -3.29
C VAL A 155 2.84 -9.52 -4.49
N SER A 156 3.53 -9.34 -5.63
CA SER A 156 2.89 -8.96 -6.89
C SER A 156 2.09 -10.14 -7.47
N GLY A 157 0.95 -9.86 -8.10
CA GLY A 157 0.11 -10.84 -8.78
C GLY A 157 -1.25 -11.09 -8.12
N ASP A 158 -1.90 -12.18 -8.51
CA ASP A 158 -3.19 -12.61 -7.96
C ASP A 158 -3.00 -13.25 -6.59
N VAL A 159 -3.43 -12.55 -5.55
CA VAL A 159 -3.31 -13.00 -4.15
C VAL A 159 -4.69 -13.15 -3.52
N ASP A 160 -5.00 -14.36 -3.11
CA ASP A 160 -6.13 -14.66 -2.24
C ASP A 160 -5.79 -14.30 -0.78
N GLY A 161 -6.04 -13.05 -0.41
CA GLY A 161 -5.76 -12.57 0.95
C GLY A 161 -6.61 -13.26 2.02
N ARG A 162 -7.76 -13.87 1.67
CA ARG A 162 -8.60 -14.60 2.63
C ARG A 162 -8.00 -15.93 3.05
N HIS A 163 -7.32 -16.60 2.13
CA HIS A 163 -6.68 -17.90 2.38
C HIS A 163 -5.16 -17.81 2.50
N GLY A 164 -4.58 -16.61 2.23
CA GLY A 164 -3.13 -16.39 2.28
C GLY A 164 -2.36 -17.15 1.21
N VAL A 165 -2.98 -17.32 0.04
CA VAL A 165 -2.44 -18.06 -1.11
C VAL A 165 -2.09 -17.07 -2.23
N VAL A 166 -0.90 -17.18 -2.78
CA VAL A 166 -0.53 -16.55 -4.05
C VAL A 166 -0.97 -17.50 -5.16
N ARG A 167 -2.09 -17.17 -5.83
CA ARG A 167 -2.66 -18.01 -6.89
C ARG A 167 -1.83 -17.96 -8.17
N ASP A 168 -1.40 -16.77 -8.55
CA ASP A 168 -0.54 -16.58 -9.71
C ASP A 168 0.32 -15.32 -9.52
N SER A 169 1.63 -15.49 -9.64
CA SER A 169 2.59 -14.39 -9.66
C SER A 169 3.55 -14.59 -10.82
N PRO A 170 3.30 -13.96 -11.98
CA PRO A 170 4.15 -14.10 -13.15
C PRO A 170 5.61 -13.67 -12.89
N PHE A 171 5.82 -12.62 -12.09
CA PHE A 171 7.15 -12.13 -11.73
C PHE A 171 7.96 -13.13 -10.90
N MET A 172 7.29 -13.93 -10.06
CA MET A 172 7.94 -14.94 -9.23
C MET A 172 7.91 -16.33 -9.87
N GLY A 173 7.10 -16.54 -10.90
CA GLY A 173 6.84 -17.86 -11.45
C GLY A 173 6.02 -18.77 -10.53
N TRP A 174 5.24 -18.19 -9.61
CA TRP A 174 4.47 -18.92 -8.60
C TRP A 174 3.06 -19.25 -9.05
N ARG A 175 2.59 -20.44 -8.65
CA ARG A 175 1.19 -20.86 -8.78
C ARG A 175 0.74 -21.57 -7.53
N ASP A 176 -0.39 -21.16 -6.99
CA ASP A 176 -1.08 -21.74 -5.83
C ASP A 176 -0.16 -21.98 -4.60
N VAL A 177 0.71 -20.98 -4.29
CA VAL A 177 1.64 -21.07 -3.16
C VAL A 177 0.96 -20.61 -1.88
N PRO A 178 0.79 -21.49 -0.85
CA PRO A 178 0.10 -21.16 0.41
C PRO A 178 1.05 -20.43 1.39
N VAL A 179 1.44 -19.22 1.06
CA VAL A 179 2.48 -18.45 1.77
C VAL A 179 2.15 -18.26 3.25
N ALA A 180 0.89 -17.94 3.60
CA ALA A 180 0.50 -17.70 4.99
C ALA A 180 0.64 -18.97 5.83
N GLU A 181 0.23 -20.11 5.31
CA GLU A 181 0.34 -21.40 5.99
C GLU A 181 1.82 -21.79 6.23
N LEU A 182 2.63 -21.71 5.15
CA LEU A 182 4.04 -22.10 5.18
C LEU A 182 4.86 -21.25 6.15
N LEU A 183 4.67 -19.91 6.13
CA LEU A 183 5.34 -18.99 7.05
C LEU A 183 4.77 -19.10 8.47
N GLY A 184 3.44 -19.20 8.62
CA GLY A 184 2.80 -19.33 9.92
C GLY A 184 3.29 -20.55 10.70
N LYS A 185 3.46 -21.71 10.02
CA LYS A 185 4.03 -22.93 10.62
C LYS A 185 5.47 -22.72 11.12
N ARG A 186 6.29 -21.92 10.41
CA ARG A 186 7.69 -21.66 10.75
C ARG A 186 7.87 -20.60 11.83
N LEU A 187 7.03 -19.56 11.81
CA LEU A 187 7.17 -18.38 12.67
C LEU A 187 6.34 -18.49 13.95
N LYS A 188 5.28 -19.28 13.96
CA LYS A 188 4.30 -19.40 15.07
C LYS A 188 3.64 -18.07 15.44
N VAL A 189 3.44 -17.19 14.45
CA VAL A 189 2.73 -15.92 14.56
C VAL A 189 1.71 -15.80 13.42
N PRO A 190 0.67 -14.99 13.57
CA PRO A 190 -0.26 -14.70 12.48
C PRO A 190 0.45 -14.14 11.25
N VAL A 191 0.09 -14.64 10.06
CA VAL A 191 0.63 -14.15 8.78
C VAL A 191 -0.51 -13.71 7.88
N VAL A 192 -0.41 -12.49 7.35
CA VAL A 192 -1.33 -11.91 6.37
C VAL A 192 -0.59 -11.77 5.05
N VAL A 193 -1.16 -12.29 3.96
CA VAL A 193 -0.60 -12.15 2.61
C VAL A 193 -1.53 -11.31 1.75
N THR A 194 -0.99 -10.39 1.01
CA THR A 194 -1.78 -9.48 0.17
C THR A 194 -1.03 -9.11 -1.11
N ASN A 195 -1.79 -8.69 -2.13
CA ASN A 195 -1.18 -8.04 -3.28
C ASN A 195 -0.49 -6.74 -2.83
N ASP A 196 0.64 -6.43 -3.41
CA ASP A 196 1.51 -5.32 -3.01
C ASP A 196 0.86 -3.94 -3.23
N VAL A 197 0.22 -3.70 -4.37
CA VAL A 197 -0.48 -2.42 -4.62
C VAL A 197 -1.65 -2.26 -3.65
N ARG A 198 -2.33 -3.35 -3.31
CA ARG A 198 -3.39 -3.32 -2.30
C ARG A 198 -2.83 -3.02 -0.91
N ALA A 199 -1.66 -3.56 -0.55
CA ALA A 199 -0.97 -3.22 0.69
C ALA A 199 -0.64 -1.73 0.75
N LEU A 200 -0.13 -1.17 -0.35
CA LEU A 200 0.17 0.26 -0.45
C LEU A 200 -1.11 1.11 -0.32
N THR A 201 -2.22 0.68 -0.92
CA THR A 201 -3.52 1.35 -0.80
C THR A 201 -4.00 1.39 0.65
N VAL A 202 -3.84 0.29 1.40
CA VAL A 202 -4.12 0.25 2.85
C VAL A 202 -3.25 1.26 3.59
N ALA A 203 -1.94 1.31 3.28
CA ALA A 203 -1.03 2.25 3.94
C ALA A 203 -1.37 3.70 3.64
N GLU A 204 -1.74 4.03 2.40
CA GLU A 204 -2.15 5.40 2.03
C GLU A 204 -3.48 5.81 2.67
N HIS A 205 -4.43 4.87 2.84
CA HIS A 205 -5.67 5.15 3.56
C HIS A 205 -5.45 5.34 5.06
N TRP A 206 -4.65 4.48 5.69
CA TRP A 206 -4.52 4.50 7.16
C TRP A 206 -3.48 5.49 7.67
N PHE A 207 -2.40 5.72 6.91
CA PHE A 207 -1.22 6.45 7.38
C PHE A 207 -0.62 7.37 6.31
N GLY A 208 -1.36 7.70 5.27
CA GLY A 208 -0.91 8.50 4.14
C GLY A 208 -1.91 9.57 3.70
N VAL A 209 -1.89 9.88 2.41
CA VAL A 209 -2.68 10.98 1.82
C VAL A 209 -4.16 10.63 1.60
N GLY A 210 -4.53 9.36 1.74
CA GLY A 210 -5.90 8.88 1.58
C GLY A 210 -6.70 8.86 2.89
N VAL A 211 -6.16 9.37 4.02
CA VAL A 211 -6.81 9.30 5.36
C VAL A 211 -8.17 9.98 5.40
N ASP A 212 -8.31 11.12 4.72
CA ASP A 212 -9.55 11.90 4.69
C ASP A 212 -10.36 11.69 3.41
N ALA A 213 -9.92 10.78 2.52
CA ALA A 213 -10.62 10.50 1.27
C ALA A 213 -11.65 9.38 1.45
N ASP A 214 -12.88 9.60 0.98
CA ASP A 214 -13.92 8.56 0.94
C ASP A 214 -13.68 7.56 -0.21
N SER A 215 -13.08 8.04 -1.29
CA SER A 215 -12.74 7.22 -2.45
C SER A 215 -11.46 7.73 -3.13
N PHE A 216 -10.47 6.87 -3.24
CA PHE A 216 -9.23 7.16 -3.96
C PHE A 216 -8.65 5.91 -4.63
N ALA A 217 -7.72 6.10 -5.54
CA ALA A 217 -6.95 5.02 -6.14
C ALA A 217 -5.45 5.23 -5.93
N VAL A 218 -4.71 4.14 -5.81
CA VAL A 218 -3.25 4.12 -5.92
C VAL A 218 -2.90 3.44 -7.23
N VAL A 219 -2.21 4.13 -8.11
CA VAL A 219 -1.73 3.58 -9.38
C VAL A 219 -0.22 3.54 -9.34
N THR A 220 0.34 2.36 -9.56
CA THR A 220 1.79 2.15 -9.54
C THR A 220 2.30 1.97 -10.96
N ILE A 221 3.37 2.69 -11.29
CA ILE A 221 4.06 2.67 -12.58
C ILE A 221 5.48 2.17 -12.34
N GLY A 222 5.90 1.16 -13.10
CA GLY A 222 7.22 0.57 -12.98
C GLY A 222 7.36 -0.69 -13.84
N SER A 223 7.92 -1.75 -13.27
CA SER A 223 8.03 -3.07 -13.94
C SER A 223 6.67 -3.62 -14.40
N GLY A 224 5.59 -3.24 -13.70
CA GLY A 224 4.21 -3.45 -14.08
C GLY A 224 3.38 -2.19 -13.85
N ILE A 225 2.10 -2.23 -14.26
CA ILE A 225 1.11 -1.18 -14.01
C ILE A 225 0.04 -1.75 -13.08
N GLY A 226 0.09 -1.38 -11.82
CA GLY A 226 -0.86 -1.83 -10.82
C GLY A 226 -1.88 -0.75 -10.44
N CYS A 227 -3.04 -1.16 -9.90
CA CYS A 227 -4.00 -0.23 -9.33
C CYS A 227 -4.68 -0.84 -8.10
N GLY A 228 -4.70 -0.10 -7.01
CA GLY A 228 -5.46 -0.42 -5.82
C GLY A 228 -6.57 0.60 -5.63
N LEU A 229 -7.77 0.12 -5.33
CA LEU A 229 -8.97 0.95 -5.20
C LEU A 229 -9.43 0.99 -3.75
N TYR A 230 -9.71 2.19 -3.24
CA TYR A 230 -10.40 2.42 -1.99
C TYR A 230 -11.67 3.21 -2.29
N ILE A 231 -12.83 2.60 -2.09
CA ILE A 231 -14.12 3.14 -2.54
C ILE A 231 -15.14 2.99 -1.41
N ASN A 232 -15.82 4.08 -1.09
CA ASN A 232 -16.85 4.12 -0.05
C ASN A 232 -16.38 3.51 1.28
N GLY A 233 -15.19 3.85 1.71
CA GLY A 233 -14.67 3.42 3.00
C GLY A 233 -14.02 2.02 3.01
N GLU A 234 -13.88 1.35 1.86
CA GLU A 234 -13.33 0.00 1.80
C GLU A 234 -12.29 -0.20 0.67
N VAL A 235 -11.27 -0.99 0.97
CA VAL A 235 -10.34 -1.47 -0.08
C VAL A 235 -11.05 -2.51 -0.92
N VAL A 236 -11.17 -2.24 -2.21
CA VAL A 236 -11.86 -3.12 -3.16
C VAL A 236 -11.01 -4.34 -3.45
N SER A 237 -11.53 -5.53 -3.13
CA SER A 237 -10.90 -6.81 -3.46
C SER A 237 -11.56 -7.48 -4.66
N GLY A 238 -12.80 -7.14 -4.96
CA GLY A 238 -13.62 -7.84 -5.95
C GLY A 238 -14.05 -9.23 -5.47
N ALA A 239 -14.98 -9.84 -6.18
CA ALA A 239 -15.54 -11.15 -5.82
C ALA A 239 -14.49 -12.28 -5.88
N TYR A 240 -13.52 -12.15 -6.78
CA TYR A 240 -12.49 -13.15 -7.00
C TYR A 240 -11.12 -12.75 -6.45
N GLY A 241 -11.04 -11.64 -5.69
CA GLY A 241 -9.78 -11.15 -5.13
C GLY A 241 -8.89 -10.42 -6.12
N VAL A 242 -9.32 -10.21 -7.35
CA VAL A 242 -8.62 -9.49 -8.42
C VAL A 242 -9.47 -8.28 -8.84
N SER A 243 -9.14 -7.11 -8.33
CA SER A 243 -9.73 -5.83 -8.72
C SER A 243 -8.61 -4.83 -8.98
N GLY A 244 -8.88 -3.83 -9.81
CA GLY A 244 -7.88 -2.83 -10.10
C GLY A 244 -6.81 -3.25 -11.11
N GLU A 245 -7.06 -4.25 -11.95
CA GLU A 245 -6.12 -4.74 -12.97
C GLU A 245 -5.99 -3.75 -14.14
N LEU A 246 -5.65 -2.49 -13.82
CA LEU A 246 -5.54 -1.36 -14.75
C LEU A 246 -4.52 -1.64 -15.86
N GLY A 247 -3.39 -2.25 -15.51
CA GLY A 247 -2.33 -2.62 -16.43
C GLY A 247 -2.76 -3.62 -17.51
N HIS A 248 -3.83 -4.37 -17.24
CA HIS A 248 -4.36 -5.37 -18.16
C HIS A 248 -5.61 -4.93 -18.94
N LEU A 249 -6.02 -3.65 -18.83
CA LEU A 249 -7.05 -3.10 -19.71
C LEU A 249 -6.55 -3.04 -21.16
N PRO A 250 -7.40 -3.41 -22.15
CA PRO A 250 -6.99 -3.45 -23.58
C PRO A 250 -7.05 -2.06 -24.22
N LEU A 251 -6.28 -1.10 -23.68
CA LEU A 251 -6.23 0.29 -24.15
C LEU A 251 -4.97 0.61 -24.96
N ALA A 252 -4.03 -0.31 -25.04
CA ALA A 252 -2.85 -0.20 -25.89
C ALA A 252 -3.11 -0.80 -27.29
N PRO A 253 -2.29 -0.47 -28.30
CA PRO A 253 -2.41 -1.06 -29.64
C PRO A 253 -2.37 -2.60 -29.61
N GLY A 254 -3.38 -3.24 -30.21
CA GLY A 254 -3.71 -4.66 -30.05
C GLY A 254 -2.72 -5.70 -30.62
N LYS A 255 -1.52 -5.30 -31.07
CA LYS A 255 -0.53 -6.23 -31.63
C LYS A 255 0.40 -6.85 -30.57
N LEU A 256 0.66 -6.14 -29.48
CA LEU A 256 1.60 -6.55 -28.45
C LEU A 256 0.97 -7.60 -27.52
N VAL A 257 1.70 -8.66 -27.24
CA VAL A 257 1.28 -9.72 -26.32
C VAL A 257 1.78 -9.39 -24.92
N CYS A 258 0.87 -9.37 -23.96
CA CYS A 258 1.18 -9.17 -22.56
C CYS A 258 1.65 -10.49 -21.91
N THR A 259 2.40 -10.38 -20.81
CA THR A 259 2.78 -11.53 -19.95
C THR A 259 1.58 -12.33 -19.44
N CYS A 260 0.40 -11.69 -19.31
CA CYS A 260 -0.87 -12.36 -18.99
C CYS A 260 -1.47 -13.18 -20.15
N GLY A 261 -0.81 -13.25 -21.31
CA GLY A 261 -1.25 -13.99 -22.52
C GLY A 261 -2.26 -13.23 -23.41
N ARG A 262 -2.77 -12.07 -22.96
CA ARG A 262 -3.70 -11.24 -23.74
C ARG A 262 -2.96 -10.22 -24.61
N ARG A 263 -3.69 -9.51 -25.48
CA ARG A 263 -3.14 -8.49 -26.36
C ARG A 263 -3.70 -7.11 -26.04
N GLY A 264 -2.87 -6.07 -26.25
CA GLY A 264 -3.28 -4.68 -26.10
C GLY A 264 -3.42 -4.20 -24.67
N CYS A 265 -2.86 -4.89 -23.70
CA CYS A 265 -2.83 -4.44 -22.32
C CYS A 265 -2.01 -3.14 -22.20
N VAL A 266 -2.43 -2.23 -21.31
CA VAL A 266 -1.72 -0.98 -20.94
C VAL A 266 -0.24 -1.27 -20.66
N GLU A 267 0.05 -2.31 -19.91
CA GLU A 267 1.39 -2.72 -19.48
C GLU A 267 2.33 -3.02 -20.65
N THR A 268 1.79 -3.49 -21.81
CA THR A 268 2.62 -3.77 -23.00
C THR A 268 3.26 -2.53 -23.63
N VAL A 269 2.87 -1.34 -23.20
CA VAL A 269 3.42 -0.06 -23.67
C VAL A 269 4.00 0.75 -22.51
N ALA A 270 3.40 0.65 -21.33
CA ALA A 270 3.61 1.56 -20.21
C ALA A 270 4.55 1.03 -19.12
N SER A 271 4.87 -0.27 -19.10
CA SER A 271 5.86 -0.80 -18.15
C SER A 271 7.29 -0.37 -18.51
N SER A 272 8.18 -0.36 -17.51
CA SER A 272 9.60 -0.04 -17.72
C SER A 272 10.24 -0.93 -18.78
N ASP A 273 9.94 -2.23 -18.78
CA ASP A 273 10.44 -3.17 -19.78
C ASP A 273 9.90 -2.88 -21.18
N ALA A 274 8.63 -2.46 -21.30
CA ALA A 274 8.02 -2.10 -22.56
C ALA A 274 8.64 -0.82 -23.14
N ILE A 275 8.87 0.19 -22.31
CA ILE A 275 9.56 1.44 -22.67
C ILE A 275 10.98 1.13 -23.16
N LEU A 276 11.73 0.32 -22.39
CA LEU A 276 13.09 -0.09 -22.76
C LEU A 276 13.11 -0.88 -24.07
N ALA A 277 12.24 -1.87 -24.23
CA ALA A 277 12.15 -2.67 -25.46
C ALA A 277 11.86 -1.79 -26.69
N ARG A 278 10.93 -0.83 -26.54
CA ARG A 278 10.61 0.12 -27.61
C ARG A 278 11.77 1.04 -27.93
N THR A 279 12.47 1.54 -26.92
CA THR A 279 13.64 2.40 -27.12
C THR A 279 14.76 1.64 -27.86
N ARG A 280 15.05 0.41 -27.44
CA ARG A 280 16.03 -0.46 -28.14
C ARG A 280 15.68 -0.69 -29.63
N GLU A 281 14.41 -1.02 -29.88
CA GLU A 281 13.90 -1.26 -31.24
C GLU A 281 14.07 -0.01 -32.14
N THR A 282 13.68 1.16 -31.62
CA THR A 282 13.64 2.38 -32.46
C THR A 282 14.98 3.08 -32.58
N THR A 283 15.89 2.93 -31.62
CA THR A 283 17.25 3.48 -31.67
C THR A 283 18.25 2.52 -32.32
N GLY A 284 17.90 1.24 -32.49
CA GLY A 284 18.80 0.18 -32.96
C GLY A 284 19.87 -0.22 -31.91
N ARG A 285 19.74 0.23 -30.65
CA ARG A 285 20.71 -0.01 -29.56
C ARG A 285 20.22 -1.14 -28.66
N ALA A 286 20.55 -2.36 -29.01
CA ALA A 286 20.14 -3.55 -28.23
C ALA A 286 20.81 -3.65 -26.83
N ASP A 287 21.93 -2.98 -26.65
CA ASP A 287 22.74 -2.95 -25.42
C ASP A 287 22.21 -2.00 -24.33
N LEU A 288 21.26 -1.11 -24.64
CA LEU A 288 20.69 -0.18 -23.67
C LEU A 288 20.06 -0.93 -22.50
N ASP A 289 20.31 -0.45 -21.31
CA ASP A 289 19.47 -0.70 -20.13
C ASP A 289 18.45 0.44 -19.91
N LEU A 290 17.63 0.32 -18.88
CA LEU A 290 16.61 1.33 -18.59
C LEU A 290 17.24 2.69 -18.27
N ALA A 291 18.34 2.71 -17.51
CA ALA A 291 19.04 3.94 -17.16
C ALA A 291 19.55 4.65 -18.42
N GLY A 292 20.17 3.92 -19.35
CA GLY A 292 20.60 4.48 -20.63
C GLY A 292 19.45 4.97 -21.51
N ALA A 293 18.29 4.33 -21.48
CA ALA A 293 17.09 4.80 -22.17
C ALA A 293 16.56 6.12 -21.59
N ILE A 294 16.58 6.27 -20.28
CA ILE A 294 16.21 7.48 -19.54
C ILE A 294 17.19 8.62 -19.88
N GLU A 295 18.50 8.37 -19.81
CA GLU A 295 19.53 9.35 -20.17
C GLU A 295 19.37 9.85 -21.61
N LEU A 296 19.11 8.95 -22.57
CA LEU A 296 18.85 9.33 -23.95
C LEU A 296 17.61 10.21 -24.08
N ALA A 297 16.54 9.90 -23.37
CA ALA A 297 15.32 10.69 -23.40
C ALA A 297 15.57 12.09 -22.85
N HIS A 298 16.29 12.23 -21.72
CA HIS A 298 16.67 13.53 -21.15
C HIS A 298 17.63 14.31 -22.07
N ALA A 299 18.53 13.62 -22.77
CA ALA A 299 19.41 14.23 -23.77
C ALA A 299 18.66 14.70 -25.04
N GLY A 300 17.36 14.42 -25.15
CA GLY A 300 16.50 14.87 -26.25
C GLY A 300 16.47 13.93 -27.45
N ASP A 301 16.91 12.68 -27.31
CA ASP A 301 16.75 11.67 -28.37
C ASP A 301 15.27 11.46 -28.66
N LYS A 302 14.89 11.63 -29.94
CA LYS A 302 13.47 11.63 -30.37
C LYS A 302 12.81 10.25 -30.19
N HIS A 303 13.55 9.19 -30.40
CA HIS A 303 13.01 7.83 -30.32
C HIS A 303 12.81 7.39 -28.88
N ALA A 304 13.77 7.71 -28.00
CA ALA A 304 13.65 7.47 -26.58
C ALA A 304 12.48 8.29 -25.99
N ARG A 305 12.40 9.60 -26.29
CA ARG A 305 11.27 10.45 -25.84
C ARG A 305 9.94 9.96 -26.33
N GLU A 306 9.83 9.48 -27.57
CA GLU A 306 8.58 8.95 -28.11
C GLU A 306 8.12 7.69 -27.37
N ALA A 307 9.05 6.84 -26.87
CA ALA A 307 8.68 5.68 -26.06
C ALA A 307 8.02 6.11 -24.74
N PHE A 308 8.59 7.09 -24.04
CA PHE A 308 8.01 7.66 -22.81
C PHE A 308 6.69 8.40 -23.07
N ASN A 309 6.61 9.21 -24.13
CA ASN A 309 5.40 9.91 -24.52
C ASN A 309 4.23 8.96 -24.76
N ARG A 310 4.49 7.85 -25.44
CA ARG A 310 3.49 6.82 -25.73
C ARG A 310 3.05 6.08 -24.48
N ALA A 311 3.98 5.81 -23.55
CA ALA A 311 3.65 5.28 -22.24
C ALA A 311 2.71 6.24 -21.47
N GLY A 312 3.05 7.54 -21.46
CA GLY A 312 2.22 8.58 -20.85
C GLY A 312 0.81 8.64 -21.43
N GLU A 313 0.68 8.61 -22.75
CA GLU A 313 -0.63 8.61 -23.43
C GLU A 313 -1.51 7.43 -23.01
N VAL A 314 -0.95 6.23 -22.98
CA VAL A 314 -1.68 5.02 -22.61
C VAL A 314 -2.01 5.02 -21.12
N ILE A 315 -1.10 5.46 -20.23
CA ILE A 315 -1.36 5.61 -18.80
C ILE A 315 -2.49 6.63 -18.58
N GLY A 316 -2.43 7.81 -19.22
CA GLY A 316 -3.44 8.86 -19.07
C GLY A 316 -4.84 8.39 -19.50
N SER A 317 -4.91 7.65 -20.63
CA SER A 317 -6.16 7.04 -21.10
C SER A 317 -6.70 6.00 -20.12
N ALA A 318 -5.82 5.19 -19.53
CA ALA A 318 -6.20 4.19 -18.53
C ALA A 318 -6.69 4.84 -17.23
N LEU A 319 -6.02 5.90 -16.77
CA LEU A 319 -6.47 6.70 -15.61
C LEU A 319 -7.85 7.29 -15.85
N ALA A 320 -8.09 7.88 -17.02
CA ALA A 320 -9.39 8.45 -17.37
C ALA A 320 -10.47 7.36 -17.41
N ALA A 321 -10.20 6.20 -17.99
CA ALA A 321 -11.14 5.07 -18.01
C ALA A 321 -11.51 4.63 -16.58
N MET A 322 -10.53 4.50 -15.69
CA MET A 322 -10.76 4.16 -14.28
C MET A 322 -11.54 5.25 -13.56
N VAL A 323 -11.18 6.52 -13.72
CA VAL A 323 -11.87 7.64 -13.07
C VAL A 323 -13.32 7.77 -13.57
N ASN A 324 -13.57 7.57 -14.86
CA ASN A 324 -14.94 7.57 -15.43
C ASN A 324 -15.82 6.43 -14.87
N LEU A 325 -15.25 5.29 -14.50
CA LEU A 325 -15.98 4.13 -13.97
C LEU A 325 -16.18 4.18 -12.46
N VAL A 326 -15.18 4.65 -11.72
CA VAL A 326 -15.11 4.53 -10.28
C VAL A 326 -15.39 5.86 -9.57
N GLY A 327 -15.00 6.99 -10.18
CA GLY A 327 -15.20 8.34 -9.64
C GLY A 327 -14.41 8.64 -8.37
N PRO A 328 -13.12 8.29 -8.26
CA PRO A 328 -12.33 8.66 -7.09
C PRO A 328 -12.05 10.17 -7.10
N GLU A 329 -11.93 10.76 -5.90
CA GLU A 329 -11.56 12.17 -5.75
C GLU A 329 -10.04 12.42 -5.89
N LEU A 330 -9.25 11.36 -5.72
CA LEU A 330 -7.80 11.39 -5.73
C LEU A 330 -7.24 10.13 -6.39
N VAL A 331 -6.25 10.28 -7.26
CA VAL A 331 -5.37 9.21 -7.72
C VAL A 331 -3.96 9.48 -7.24
N VAL A 332 -3.43 8.58 -6.45
CA VAL A 332 -2.01 8.59 -6.01
C VAL A 332 -1.21 7.83 -7.04
N ILE A 333 -0.31 8.52 -7.73
CA ILE A 333 0.62 7.93 -8.71
C ILE A 333 1.91 7.60 -7.98
N ALA A 334 2.30 6.33 -7.99
CA ALA A 334 3.40 5.76 -7.23
C ALA A 334 4.19 4.74 -8.06
N GLY A 335 5.10 4.02 -7.43
CA GLY A 335 5.94 3.00 -8.06
C GLY A 335 7.34 3.51 -8.40
N GLU A 336 8.19 2.62 -8.87
CA GLU A 336 9.59 2.94 -9.19
C GLU A 336 9.72 3.84 -10.43
N GLY A 337 8.80 3.75 -11.39
CA GLY A 337 8.79 4.61 -12.60
C GLY A 337 8.40 6.06 -12.35
N VAL A 338 8.10 6.41 -11.09
CA VAL A 338 7.83 7.80 -10.69
C VAL A 338 9.11 8.66 -10.73
N ALA A 339 10.29 8.05 -10.66
CA ALA A 339 11.55 8.78 -10.79
C ALA A 339 11.70 9.48 -12.15
N GLU A 340 11.10 8.92 -13.20
CA GLU A 340 11.14 9.41 -14.59
C GLU A 340 9.80 10.07 -15.00
N TYR A 341 9.02 10.52 -14.02
CA TYR A 341 7.67 11.07 -14.24
C TYR A 341 7.65 12.25 -15.22
N ASP A 342 8.66 13.10 -15.19
CA ASP A 342 8.81 14.27 -16.07
C ASP A 342 8.90 13.89 -17.56
N LEU A 343 9.36 12.67 -17.90
CA LEU A 343 9.44 12.19 -19.27
C LEU A 343 8.08 11.85 -19.90
N TYR A 344 7.07 11.54 -19.09
CA TYR A 344 5.74 11.16 -19.59
C TYR A 344 4.58 11.97 -18.99
N GLU A 345 4.82 12.85 -18.01
CA GLU A 345 3.79 13.61 -17.29
C GLU A 345 2.89 14.41 -18.24
N GLU A 346 3.49 15.19 -19.16
CA GLU A 346 2.73 16.07 -20.05
C GLU A 346 1.72 15.28 -20.88
N ARG A 347 2.18 14.20 -21.52
CA ARG A 347 1.32 13.34 -22.35
C ARG A 347 0.29 12.59 -21.54
N MET A 348 0.66 12.14 -20.34
CA MET A 348 -0.27 11.46 -19.43
C MET A 348 -1.39 12.41 -19.00
N ARG A 349 -1.05 13.64 -18.58
CA ARG A 349 -2.06 14.63 -18.17
C ARG A 349 -2.94 15.06 -19.32
N GLN A 350 -2.37 15.24 -20.52
CA GLN A 350 -3.13 15.57 -21.72
C GLN A 350 -4.13 14.44 -22.05
N ALA A 351 -3.68 13.19 -22.15
CA ALA A 351 -4.54 12.05 -22.46
C ALA A 351 -5.62 11.84 -21.37
N PHE A 352 -5.28 12.07 -20.10
CA PHE A 352 -6.27 12.05 -19.02
C PHE A 352 -7.36 13.11 -19.23
N ALA A 353 -6.97 14.36 -19.52
CA ALA A 353 -7.91 15.45 -19.76
C ALA A 353 -8.78 15.23 -20.99
N ASP A 354 -8.22 14.65 -22.06
CA ASP A 354 -8.95 14.38 -23.31
C ASP A 354 -10.01 13.28 -23.15
N HIS A 355 -9.81 12.34 -22.19
CA HIS A 355 -10.67 11.16 -22.05
C HIS A 355 -11.51 11.14 -20.75
N ALA A 356 -11.19 11.98 -19.76
CA ALA A 356 -12.01 12.10 -18.56
C ALA A 356 -13.34 12.82 -18.87
N PHE A 357 -14.46 12.22 -18.48
CA PHE A 357 -15.79 12.74 -18.82
C PHE A 357 -16.26 13.78 -17.81
N GLY A 358 -16.50 15.01 -18.28
CA GLY A 358 -17.13 16.08 -17.51
C GLY A 358 -16.40 16.36 -16.18
N ALA A 359 -17.14 16.30 -15.07
CA ALA A 359 -16.59 16.56 -13.74
C ALA A 359 -15.55 15.53 -13.27
N ALA A 360 -15.47 14.37 -13.88
CA ALA A 360 -14.44 13.37 -13.58
C ALA A 360 -13.03 13.89 -13.86
N GLY A 361 -12.88 14.84 -14.80
CA GLY A 361 -11.62 15.53 -15.07
C GLY A 361 -11.09 16.39 -13.90
N ALA A 362 -11.89 16.69 -12.89
CA ALA A 362 -11.48 17.36 -11.67
C ALA A 362 -10.77 16.45 -10.66
N CYS A 363 -10.70 15.13 -10.91
CA CYS A 363 -9.97 14.19 -10.07
C CYS A 363 -8.51 14.61 -9.91
N ARG A 364 -8.03 14.68 -8.67
CA ARG A 364 -6.67 15.11 -8.37
C ARG A 364 -5.68 13.98 -8.67
N LEU A 365 -4.67 14.25 -9.49
CA LEU A 365 -3.54 13.35 -9.71
C LEU A 365 -2.36 13.80 -8.84
N MET A 366 -1.99 12.98 -7.85
CA MET A 366 -0.94 13.28 -6.87
C MET A 366 0.21 12.31 -7.02
N LEU A 367 1.40 12.86 -7.25
CA LEU A 367 2.63 12.09 -7.31
C LEU A 367 3.15 11.77 -5.90
N ARG A 368 3.51 10.51 -5.65
CA ARG A 368 4.13 10.05 -4.40
C ARG A 368 5.29 9.12 -4.69
N SER A 369 6.49 9.57 -4.38
CA SER A 369 7.66 8.69 -4.42
C SER A 369 7.60 7.69 -3.27
N HIS A 370 7.72 6.40 -3.58
CA HIS A 370 7.75 5.31 -2.62
C HIS A 370 9.00 4.47 -2.86
N THR A 371 9.72 4.19 -1.78
CA THR A 371 10.78 3.16 -1.78
C THR A 371 10.16 1.78 -1.53
N PHE A 372 10.89 0.73 -1.80
CA PHE A 372 10.44 -0.65 -1.50
C PHE A 372 10.15 -0.88 -0.01
N ASP A 373 10.75 -0.07 0.89
CA ASP A 373 10.44 -0.10 2.32
C ASP A 373 8.99 0.32 2.61
N ASN A 374 8.46 1.28 1.82
CA ASN A 374 7.06 1.68 1.93
C ASN A 374 6.09 0.56 1.49
N TRP A 375 6.49 -0.30 0.56
CA TRP A 375 5.70 -1.47 0.19
C TRP A 375 5.68 -2.51 1.31
N ALA A 376 6.83 -2.76 1.96
CA ALA A 376 6.90 -3.59 3.16
C ALA A 376 6.10 -2.98 4.33
N ARG A 377 6.16 -1.65 4.51
CA ARG A 377 5.30 -0.90 5.45
C ARG A 377 3.81 -1.11 5.13
N GLY A 378 3.43 -1.16 3.85
CA GLY A 378 2.07 -1.46 3.41
C GLY A 378 1.59 -2.84 3.87
N ALA A 379 2.45 -3.85 3.80
CA ALA A 379 2.15 -5.17 4.34
C ALA A 379 1.93 -5.13 5.86
N ALA A 380 2.75 -4.38 6.61
CA ALA A 380 2.55 -4.16 8.05
C ALA A 380 1.22 -3.42 8.33
N ALA A 381 0.89 -2.38 7.57
CA ALA A 381 -0.37 -1.65 7.69
C ALA A 381 -1.59 -2.56 7.49
N THR A 382 -1.50 -3.55 6.60
CA THR A 382 -2.56 -4.55 6.39
C THR A 382 -2.77 -5.41 7.64
N VAL A 383 -1.69 -5.81 8.33
CA VAL A 383 -1.78 -6.52 9.62
C VAL A 383 -2.42 -5.64 10.69
N ILE A 384 -2.01 -4.37 10.79
CA ILE A 384 -2.59 -3.41 11.75
C ILE A 384 -4.11 -3.29 11.51
N ARG A 385 -4.52 -3.11 10.25
CA ARG A 385 -5.93 -3.02 9.87
C ARG A 385 -6.70 -4.27 10.30
N SER A 386 -6.21 -5.45 9.96
CA SER A 386 -6.85 -6.73 10.34
C SER A 386 -6.95 -6.89 11.84
N TYR A 387 -5.90 -6.51 12.59
CA TYR A 387 -5.89 -6.55 14.05
C TYR A 387 -6.92 -5.62 14.68
N VAL A 388 -7.03 -4.38 14.19
CA VAL A 388 -8.02 -3.39 14.68
C VAL A 388 -9.44 -3.81 14.35
N ARG A 389 -9.67 -4.40 13.17
CA ARG A 389 -10.99 -4.87 12.74
C ARG A 389 -11.40 -6.22 13.33
N GLY A 390 -10.51 -6.87 14.08
CA GLY A 390 -10.77 -8.20 14.62
C GLY A 390 -10.97 -9.25 13.53
N GLU A 391 -10.42 -9.01 12.34
CA GLU A 391 -10.42 -10.00 11.25
C GLU A 391 -9.54 -11.18 11.71
N PRO A 392 -10.03 -12.43 11.66
CA PRO A 392 -9.24 -13.55 12.16
C PRO A 392 -7.95 -13.64 11.34
N PRO A 393 -6.78 -13.62 12.00
CA PRO A 393 -5.56 -14.00 11.32
C PRO A 393 -5.73 -15.43 10.82
N LEU A 394 -5.27 -15.72 9.61
CA LEU A 394 -5.27 -17.06 9.05
C LEU A 394 -4.48 -18.00 9.98
N GLN A 395 -5.21 -18.62 10.92
CA GLN A 395 -4.74 -19.73 11.72
C GLN A 395 -5.50 -20.95 11.21
N ARG A 396 -4.82 -21.81 10.46
CA ARG A 396 -4.90 -23.26 10.66
C ARG A 396 -3.87 -23.99 9.81
#